data_f2d804dfcc6b8836a858d21103b9016a
#
_entry.id   f2d804dfcc6b8836a858d21103b9016a
#
_cell.length_a   1.000
_cell.length_b   1.000
_cell.length_c   1.000
_cell.angle_alpha   90.00
_cell.angle_beta   90.00
_cell.angle_gamma   90.00
#
_symmetry.space_group_name_H-M   'P 1'
#
loop_
_entity.id
_entity.type
_entity.pdbx_description
1 polymer ?
#
loop_
_entity_poly.entity_id
_entity_poly.type
_entity_poly.pdbx_seq_one_letter_code
_entity_poly.pdbx_strand_id
1 'polypeptide(L)'
;CKIIVVKTLDQTDDQPEKEPTKEPEKEPTGAITNGNVNNSNNKSDLSQGHKTNNSKKENITISKAKIKSAKKKKSSKSLTIILSKAVPKVTGYQIKIYSSKKKAKKNKGAIWTKVVQTNSKKIVIKNKKLKNKKTLYIRIRAYKRINRKNKYRTWSEIKRVIVN
;
A
#
# COMPACT_ATOMS: atom_id res chain seq x y z
N CYS A 1 -1.24 -45.41 40.59
CA CYS A 1 -1.61 -45.68 39.21
C CYS A 1 -0.67 -44.89 38.28
N LYS A 2 0.15 -45.61 37.52
CA LYS A 2 1.03 -45.04 36.50
C LYS A 2 0.27 -45.03 35.17
N ILE A 3 0.14 -43.87 34.54
CA ILE A 3 -0.42 -43.76 33.22
C ILE A 3 0.76 -43.76 32.24
N ILE A 4 0.79 -44.76 31.38
CA ILE A 4 1.75 -44.90 30.29
C ILE A 4 1.14 -44.17 29.08
N VAL A 5 1.80 -43.12 28.62
CA VAL A 5 1.44 -42.44 27.36
C VAL A 5 2.24 -43.10 26.23
N VAL A 6 1.55 -43.78 25.35
CA VAL A 6 2.11 -44.36 24.13
C VAL A 6 2.21 -43.25 23.08
N LYS A 7 3.42 -42.98 22.58
CA LYS A 7 3.67 -42.19 21.41
C LYS A 7 3.38 -43.01 20.17
N THR A 8 2.44 -42.58 19.37
CA THR A 8 2.29 -43.04 18.00
C THR A 8 3.16 -42.18 17.09
N LEU A 9 4.14 -42.81 16.47
CA LEU A 9 4.81 -42.28 15.27
C LEU A 9 3.83 -42.43 14.12
N ASP A 10 3.59 -41.36 13.40
CA ASP A 10 3.01 -41.45 12.08
C ASP A 10 3.99 -40.94 11.04
N GLN A 11 4.10 -41.75 9.98
CA GLN A 11 5.12 -41.75 8.98
C GLN A 11 4.89 -40.64 7.92
N THR A 12 6.00 -40.12 7.53
CA THR A 12 6.33 -39.52 6.23
C THR A 12 5.48 -39.98 5.06
N ASP A 13 4.97 -39.02 4.32
CA ASP A 13 4.72 -39.22 2.90
C ASP A 13 5.41 -38.10 2.12
N ASP A 14 6.40 -38.59 1.40
CA ASP A 14 7.32 -37.84 0.55
C ASP A 14 6.69 -37.84 -0.85
N GLN A 15 6.32 -36.68 -1.36
CA GLN A 15 5.89 -36.60 -2.76
C GLN A 15 6.60 -35.47 -3.49
N PRO A 16 7.26 -35.79 -4.62
CA PRO A 16 8.19 -34.89 -5.28
C PRO A 16 7.51 -33.81 -6.08
N GLU A 17 8.13 -32.68 -5.98
CA GLU A 17 7.97 -31.44 -6.72
C GLU A 17 7.92 -31.64 -8.23
N LYS A 18 6.88 -31.14 -8.89
CA LYS A 18 6.82 -30.99 -10.34
C LYS A 18 7.23 -29.58 -10.73
N GLU A 19 8.39 -29.49 -11.36
CA GLU A 19 8.84 -28.32 -12.11
C GLU A 19 7.87 -27.98 -13.26
N PRO A 20 7.52 -26.71 -13.48
CA PRO A 20 6.88 -26.29 -14.71
C PRO A 20 7.92 -25.91 -15.77
N THR A 21 7.86 -26.65 -16.84
CA THR A 21 8.51 -26.53 -18.14
C THR A 21 8.39 -25.12 -18.72
N LYS A 22 9.53 -24.59 -19.15
CA LYS A 22 9.65 -23.39 -19.99
C LYS A 22 9.12 -23.68 -21.38
N GLU A 23 8.28 -22.83 -21.90
CA GLU A 23 7.88 -22.75 -23.29
C GLU A 23 8.57 -21.58 -23.99
N PRO A 24 9.05 -21.75 -25.25
CA PRO A 24 9.95 -20.80 -25.88
C PRO A 24 9.26 -19.67 -26.62
N GLU A 25 9.96 -18.55 -26.66
CA GLU A 25 9.69 -17.35 -27.46
C GLU A 25 9.45 -17.65 -28.95
N LYS A 26 8.47 -16.96 -29.50
CA LYS A 26 8.37 -16.73 -30.96
C LYS A 26 8.40 -15.24 -31.24
N GLU A 27 9.49 -14.78 -31.81
CA GLU A 27 9.53 -13.56 -32.59
C GLU A 27 8.78 -13.72 -33.92
N PRO A 28 8.23 -12.64 -34.48
CA PRO A 28 8.12 -12.48 -35.90
C PRO A 28 8.89 -11.25 -36.40
N THR A 29 9.87 -11.55 -37.18
CA THR A 29 10.51 -10.67 -38.15
C THR A 29 9.55 -10.30 -39.29
N GLY A 30 9.78 -9.12 -39.87
CA GLY A 30 9.28 -8.72 -41.20
C GLY A 30 8.80 -7.27 -41.22
N ALA A 31 9.49 -6.48 -41.77
CA ALA A 31 10.02 -6.07 -43.07
C ALA A 31 9.45 -4.70 -43.49
N ILE A 32 10.38 -3.89 -43.78
CA ILE A 32 10.49 -2.59 -44.43
C ILE A 32 9.54 -2.43 -45.64
N THR A 33 8.90 -1.27 -45.79
CA THR A 33 8.77 -0.61 -47.10
C THR A 33 8.71 0.91 -46.96
N ASN A 34 9.62 1.55 -47.67
CA ASN A 34 9.72 2.95 -47.97
C ASN A 34 8.54 3.43 -48.83
N GLY A 35 8.11 4.67 -48.57
CA GLY A 35 7.21 5.38 -49.46
C GLY A 35 7.31 6.89 -49.25
N ASN A 36 8.25 7.48 -49.99
CA ASN A 36 8.43 8.92 -50.12
C ASN A 36 7.48 9.43 -51.21
N VAL A 37 6.65 10.40 -50.93
CA VAL A 37 6.16 11.36 -51.97
C VAL A 37 5.92 12.72 -51.37
N ASN A 38 6.57 13.67 -52.01
CA ASN A 38 6.47 15.13 -51.88
C ASN A 38 5.08 15.66 -52.33
N ASN A 39 4.67 16.72 -51.77
CA ASN A 39 4.48 18.03 -52.47
C ASN A 39 3.21 18.78 -52.13
N SER A 40 3.43 20.08 -52.01
CA SER A 40 2.60 21.25 -52.37
C SER A 40 1.69 21.87 -51.31
N ASN A 41 2.21 23.00 -50.89
CA ASN A 41 1.57 24.30 -50.63
C ASN A 41 0.05 24.38 -50.79
N ASN A 42 -0.65 24.79 -49.75
CA ASN A 42 -1.60 25.90 -49.92
C ASN A 42 -1.76 26.69 -48.63
N LYS A 43 -1.57 27.98 -48.80
CA LYS A 43 -1.70 29.09 -47.87
C LYS A 43 -3.17 29.43 -47.76
N SER A 44 -3.76 29.36 -46.59
CA SER A 44 -4.90 30.19 -46.22
C SER A 44 -4.95 30.37 -44.72
N ASP A 45 -4.81 31.60 -44.39
CA ASP A 45 -4.95 32.34 -43.16
C ASP A 45 -6.36 32.15 -42.57
N LEU A 46 -6.45 31.70 -41.33
CA LEU A 46 -7.60 31.98 -40.46
C LEU A 46 -7.17 31.80 -38.98
N SER A 47 -6.99 32.95 -38.35
CA SER A 47 -6.91 33.14 -36.92
C SER A 47 -8.00 32.37 -36.19
N GLN A 48 -7.64 31.33 -35.42
CA GLN A 48 -8.45 30.91 -34.31
C GLN A 48 -7.57 30.56 -33.13
N GLY A 49 -7.84 31.25 -32.04
CA GLY A 49 -7.11 31.22 -30.79
C GLY A 49 -6.81 29.82 -30.27
N HIS A 50 -5.55 29.50 -30.29
CA HIS A 50 -5.01 28.37 -29.57
C HIS A 50 -5.15 28.65 -28.07
N LYS A 51 -6.25 28.17 -27.45
CA LYS A 51 -6.31 28.03 -26.01
C LYS A 51 -5.24 26.99 -25.63
N THR A 52 -4.05 27.48 -25.38
CA THR A 52 -3.04 26.69 -24.66
C THR A 52 -3.63 26.30 -23.33
N ASN A 53 -4.13 25.07 -23.28
CA ASN A 53 -4.43 24.38 -22.02
C ASN A 53 -3.11 24.22 -21.28
N ASN A 54 -2.72 25.30 -20.60
CA ASN A 54 -1.64 25.31 -19.65
C ASN A 54 -2.08 24.42 -18.47
N SER A 55 -1.91 23.10 -18.61
CA SER A 55 -2.13 22.13 -17.56
C SER A 55 -1.15 22.45 -16.44
N LYS A 56 -1.53 23.42 -15.61
CA LYS A 56 -0.83 23.77 -14.38
C LYS A 56 -0.66 22.49 -13.58
N LYS A 57 0.53 21.93 -13.66
CA LYS A 57 0.92 20.73 -12.92
C LYS A 57 0.81 21.08 -11.43
N GLU A 58 -0.40 20.88 -10.86
CA GLU A 58 -0.63 21.16 -9.44
C GLU A 58 0.38 20.35 -8.62
N ASN A 59 1.33 21.04 -8.04
CA ASN A 59 2.34 20.49 -7.17
C ASN A 59 1.67 20.17 -5.81
N ILE A 60 0.94 19.06 -5.76
CA ILE A 60 0.11 18.69 -4.62
C ILE A 60 1.01 18.21 -3.49
N THR A 61 1.34 19.12 -2.61
CA THR A 61 2.08 18.82 -1.38
C THR A 61 1.16 18.19 -0.35
N ILE A 62 1.37 16.91 -0.05
CA ILE A 62 0.65 16.18 1.01
C ILE A 62 1.47 16.29 2.30
N SER A 63 0.89 16.79 3.38
CA SER A 63 1.57 16.85 4.68
C SER A 63 1.76 15.45 5.29
N LYS A 64 2.85 15.29 6.07
CA LYS A 64 3.13 14.04 6.80
C LYS A 64 2.10 13.83 7.92
N ALA A 65 1.50 12.66 7.99
CA ALA A 65 0.59 12.31 9.09
C ALA A 65 1.38 12.11 10.40
N LYS A 66 0.89 12.66 11.51
CA LYS A 66 1.44 12.46 12.86
C LYS A 66 0.43 11.73 13.75
N ILE A 67 0.84 10.62 14.38
CA ILE A 67 -0.01 9.87 15.32
C ILE A 67 0.12 10.50 16.71
N LYS A 68 -0.98 11.06 17.25
CA LYS A 68 -1.07 11.52 18.63
C LYS A 68 -1.12 10.33 19.59
N SER A 69 -2.06 9.43 19.39
CA SER A 69 -2.23 8.24 20.22
C SER A 69 -2.74 7.04 19.44
N ALA A 70 -2.48 5.85 19.99
CA ALA A 70 -3.01 4.60 19.48
C ALA A 70 -3.35 3.70 20.67
N LYS A 71 -4.62 3.36 20.83
CA LYS A 71 -5.15 2.62 21.98
C LYS A 71 -5.93 1.38 21.55
N LYS A 72 -5.80 0.32 22.33
CA LYS A 72 -6.50 -0.96 22.13
C LYS A 72 -6.88 -1.52 23.49
N LYS A 73 -8.11 -1.97 23.66
CA LYS A 73 -8.51 -2.78 24.82
C LYS A 73 -7.89 -4.18 24.75
N LYS A 74 -7.49 -4.72 25.90
CA LYS A 74 -7.04 -6.12 26.02
C LYS A 74 -8.08 -7.04 25.36
N SER A 75 -7.65 -8.08 24.69
CA SER A 75 -8.51 -9.04 23.97
C SER A 75 -9.42 -8.47 22.86
N SER A 76 -9.43 -7.14 22.63
CA SER A 76 -10.22 -6.53 21.56
C SER A 76 -9.61 -6.78 20.18
N LYS A 77 -10.48 -6.95 19.19
CA LYS A 77 -10.13 -6.93 17.75
C LYS A 77 -10.03 -5.51 17.19
N SER A 78 -10.37 -4.48 18.01
CA SER A 78 -10.44 -3.09 17.59
C SER A 78 -9.25 -2.29 18.11
N LEU A 79 -8.76 -1.38 17.28
CA LEU A 79 -7.67 -0.45 17.55
C LEU A 79 -8.10 0.94 17.11
N THR A 80 -7.99 1.92 18.00
CA THR A 80 -8.26 3.32 17.71
C THR A 80 -6.96 4.08 17.56
N ILE A 81 -6.81 4.78 16.43
CA ILE A 81 -5.69 5.67 16.13
C ILE A 81 -6.23 7.09 16.11
N ILE A 82 -5.56 8.01 16.80
CA ILE A 82 -5.87 9.43 16.79
C ILE A 82 -4.65 10.16 16.22
N LEU A 83 -4.86 10.96 15.18
CA LEU A 83 -3.85 11.82 14.58
C LEU A 83 -3.76 13.13 15.36
N SER A 84 -2.62 13.78 15.34
CA SER A 84 -2.44 15.13 15.96
C SER A 84 -3.35 16.14 15.30
N LYS A 85 -3.43 16.10 13.96
CA LYS A 85 -4.38 16.86 13.14
C LYS A 85 -4.79 16.03 11.93
N ALA A 86 -5.97 16.31 11.36
CA ALA A 86 -6.33 15.77 10.06
C ALA A 86 -5.37 16.31 9.00
N VAL A 87 -5.01 15.48 8.02
CA VAL A 87 -4.18 15.94 6.91
C VAL A 87 -5.13 16.45 5.82
N PRO A 88 -5.03 17.71 5.43
CA PRO A 88 -5.94 18.30 4.43
C PRO A 88 -5.67 17.72 3.02
N LYS A 89 -6.68 17.78 2.18
CA LYS A 89 -6.61 17.43 0.73
C LYS A 89 -6.09 16.01 0.45
N VAL A 90 -6.29 15.05 1.38
CA VAL A 90 -5.94 13.64 1.18
C VAL A 90 -7.16 12.80 0.85
N THR A 91 -6.96 11.70 0.15
CA THR A 91 -8.00 10.69 -0.08
C THR A 91 -8.10 9.74 1.10
N GLY A 92 -6.98 9.54 1.82
CA GLY A 92 -6.99 8.68 2.99
C GLY A 92 -5.59 8.34 3.50
N TYR A 93 -5.52 7.21 4.20
CA TYR A 93 -4.29 6.77 4.87
C TYR A 93 -4.00 5.31 4.57
N GLN A 94 -2.72 5.00 4.43
CA GLN A 94 -2.22 3.63 4.50
C GLN A 94 -1.64 3.38 5.89
N ILE A 95 -2.03 2.28 6.51
CA ILE A 95 -1.67 1.93 7.87
C ILE A 95 -0.98 0.58 7.87
N LYS A 96 0.15 0.49 8.56
CA LYS A 96 0.87 -0.77 8.82
C LYS A 96 0.99 -1.00 10.31
N ILE A 97 0.74 -2.23 10.74
CA ILE A 97 0.84 -2.67 12.14
C ILE A 97 1.88 -3.77 12.23
N TYR A 98 2.73 -3.69 13.25
CA TYR A 98 3.86 -4.59 13.47
C TYR A 98 3.84 -5.17 14.89
N SER A 99 4.41 -6.36 15.05
CA SER A 99 4.60 -7.00 16.35
C SER A 99 5.84 -6.50 17.10
N SER A 100 6.81 -5.86 16.43
CA SER A 100 8.02 -5.35 17.07
C SER A 100 8.48 -4.02 16.47
N LYS A 101 9.20 -3.22 17.29
CA LYS A 101 9.80 -1.94 16.88
C LYS A 101 10.84 -2.14 15.77
N LYS A 102 11.62 -3.25 15.82
CA LYS A 102 12.63 -3.60 14.80
C LYS A 102 11.98 -3.79 13.42
N LYS A 103 10.88 -4.55 13.33
CA LYS A 103 10.11 -4.74 12.09
C LYS A 103 9.52 -3.42 11.59
N ALA A 104 8.99 -2.57 12.50
CA ALA A 104 8.46 -1.26 12.16
C ALA A 104 9.55 -0.31 11.62
N LYS A 105 10.77 -0.29 12.21
CA LYS A 105 11.92 0.48 11.70
C LYS A 105 12.29 0.07 10.29
N LYS A 106 12.41 -1.24 10.03
CA LYS A 106 12.72 -1.78 8.69
C LYS A 106 11.55 -1.67 7.69
N ASN A 107 10.36 -1.27 8.13
CA ASN A 107 9.12 -1.22 7.34
C ASN A 107 8.79 -2.56 6.64
N LYS A 108 9.25 -3.69 7.18
CA LYS A 108 9.06 -5.06 6.68
C LYS A 108 8.36 -5.92 7.74
N GLY A 109 7.65 -6.99 7.32
CA GLY A 109 6.98 -7.93 8.22
C GLY A 109 5.84 -7.32 9.02
N ALA A 110 5.02 -6.47 8.40
CA ALA A 110 3.78 -5.99 9.00
C ALA A 110 2.80 -7.16 9.17
N ILE A 111 2.23 -7.30 10.37
CA ILE A 111 1.18 -8.29 10.64
C ILE A 111 -0.15 -7.91 9.97
N TRP A 112 -0.30 -6.65 9.63
CA TRP A 112 -1.46 -6.13 8.92
C TRP A 112 -1.14 -4.82 8.19
N THR A 113 -1.69 -4.70 6.98
CA THR A 113 -1.59 -3.49 6.15
C THR A 113 -2.95 -3.22 5.52
N LYS A 114 -3.41 -1.98 5.57
CA LYS A 114 -4.65 -1.56 4.89
C LYS A 114 -4.57 -0.10 4.45
N VAL A 115 -5.24 0.18 3.35
CA VAL A 115 -5.56 1.53 2.89
C VAL A 115 -6.99 1.83 3.33
N VAL A 116 -7.19 2.96 3.97
CA VAL A 116 -8.52 3.45 4.40
C VAL A 116 -8.80 4.79 3.74
N GLN A 117 -9.98 4.93 3.16
CA GLN A 117 -10.46 6.18 2.57
C GLN A 117 -11.13 6.99 3.68
N THR A 118 -10.42 7.94 4.22
CA THR A 118 -10.91 8.87 5.23
C THR A 118 -9.95 10.04 5.38
N ASN A 119 -10.46 11.21 5.64
CA ASN A 119 -9.72 12.39 6.06
C ASN A 119 -9.84 12.64 7.56
N SER A 120 -10.52 11.75 8.30
CA SER A 120 -10.78 11.90 9.73
C SER A 120 -9.51 11.84 10.58
N LYS A 121 -9.50 12.63 11.65
CA LYS A 121 -8.47 12.59 12.69
C LYS A 121 -8.52 11.29 13.53
N LYS A 122 -9.70 10.67 13.66
CA LYS A 122 -9.92 9.41 14.40
C LYS A 122 -10.16 8.28 13.43
N ILE A 123 -9.33 7.24 13.51
CA ILE A 123 -9.40 6.06 12.65
C ILE A 123 -9.57 4.82 13.52
N VAL A 124 -10.62 4.05 13.29
CA VAL A 124 -10.88 2.80 13.99
C VAL A 124 -10.64 1.64 13.04
N ILE A 125 -9.83 0.69 13.48
CA ILE A 125 -9.49 -0.53 12.74
C ILE A 125 -10.05 -1.72 13.49
N LYS A 126 -10.76 -2.60 12.78
CA LYS A 126 -11.20 -3.89 13.31
C LYS A 126 -10.50 -5.01 12.55
N ASN A 127 -9.79 -5.89 13.26
CA ASN A 127 -9.10 -7.03 12.64
C ASN A 127 -8.86 -8.18 13.64
N LYS A 128 -9.13 -9.41 13.23
CA LYS A 128 -8.95 -10.62 14.06
C LYS A 128 -7.49 -10.79 14.53
N LYS A 129 -6.49 -10.42 13.71
CA LYS A 129 -5.05 -10.51 14.02
C LYS A 129 -4.62 -9.59 15.17
N LEU A 130 -5.46 -8.65 15.62
CA LEU A 130 -5.18 -7.75 16.75
C LEU A 130 -5.59 -8.37 18.09
N LYS A 131 -6.45 -9.40 18.08
CA LYS A 131 -6.88 -10.08 19.31
C LYS A 131 -5.63 -10.64 20.04
N ASN A 132 -5.61 -10.55 21.36
CA ASN A 132 -4.56 -11.09 22.24
C ASN A 132 -3.12 -10.57 22.00
N LYS A 133 -2.93 -9.53 21.19
CA LYS A 133 -1.62 -8.91 21.02
C LYS A 133 -1.33 -7.93 22.17
N LYS A 134 -0.31 -8.22 22.98
CA LYS A 134 0.12 -7.38 24.11
C LYS A 134 0.91 -6.15 23.68
N THR A 135 1.68 -6.24 22.60
CA THR A 135 2.51 -5.15 22.10
C THR A 135 2.35 -5.01 20.59
N LEU A 136 2.07 -3.79 20.16
CA LEU A 136 1.92 -3.45 18.74
C LEU A 136 2.61 -2.11 18.46
N TYR A 137 3.09 -1.96 17.24
CA TYR A 137 3.69 -0.73 16.72
C TYR A 137 3.00 -0.36 15.42
N ILE A 138 2.78 0.92 15.21
CA ILE A 138 2.05 1.43 14.04
C ILE A 138 2.87 2.44 13.30
N ARG A 139 2.74 2.44 11.99
CA ARG A 139 3.09 3.55 11.10
C ARG A 139 1.91 3.86 10.19
N ILE A 140 1.75 5.13 9.86
CA ILE A 140 0.71 5.63 8.97
C ILE A 140 1.34 6.55 7.94
N ARG A 141 0.80 6.58 6.73
CA ARG A 141 1.11 7.60 5.74
C ARG A 141 -0.15 8.06 5.03
N ALA A 142 -0.23 9.33 4.74
CA ALA A 142 -1.30 9.90 3.94
C ALA A 142 -1.10 9.58 2.45
N TYR A 143 -2.20 9.52 1.70
CA TYR A 143 -2.16 9.42 0.25
C TYR A 143 -3.24 10.28 -0.39
N LYS A 144 -2.97 10.72 -1.61
CA LYS A 144 -3.96 11.32 -2.50
C LYS A 144 -4.08 10.45 -3.76
N ARG A 145 -5.29 10.24 -4.23
CA ARG A 145 -5.55 9.54 -5.48
C ARG A 145 -5.61 10.56 -6.60
N ILE A 146 -4.75 10.39 -7.61
CA ILE A 146 -4.65 11.27 -8.78
C ILE A 146 -4.60 10.36 -10.00
N ASN A 147 -5.47 10.60 -10.97
CA ASN A 147 -5.55 9.80 -12.21
C ASN A 147 -5.57 8.29 -11.90
N ARG A 148 -6.47 7.87 -11.00
CA ARG A 148 -6.64 6.48 -10.53
C ARG A 148 -5.41 5.86 -9.83
N LYS A 149 -4.29 6.58 -9.67
CA LYS A 149 -3.07 6.15 -8.99
C LYS A 149 -2.95 6.77 -7.59
N ASN A 150 -2.53 6.00 -6.59
CA ASN A 150 -2.32 6.50 -5.24
C ASN A 150 -0.91 7.08 -5.09
N LYS A 151 -0.82 8.39 -4.85
CA LYS A 151 0.41 9.10 -4.49
C LYS A 151 0.56 9.12 -2.98
N TYR A 152 1.60 8.50 -2.43
CA TYR A 152 1.82 8.36 -0.99
C TYR A 152 2.85 9.35 -0.48
N ARG A 153 2.62 9.88 0.74
CA ARG A 153 3.61 10.62 1.51
C ARG A 153 4.52 9.66 2.30
N THR A 154 5.59 10.17 2.86
CA THR A 154 6.49 9.44 3.76
C THR A 154 5.74 8.91 4.99
N TRP A 155 6.24 7.81 5.55
CA TRP A 155 5.66 7.21 6.75
C TRP A 155 5.80 8.12 7.98
N SER A 156 4.81 8.06 8.89
CA SER A 156 4.91 8.65 10.21
C SER A 156 6.06 8.04 11.01
N GLU A 157 6.37 8.65 12.13
CA GLU A 157 7.14 8.02 13.20
C GLU A 157 6.44 6.76 13.71
N ILE A 158 7.22 5.87 14.32
CA ILE A 158 6.68 4.65 14.90
C ILE A 158 5.96 4.99 16.20
N LYS A 159 4.69 4.60 16.32
CA LYS A 159 3.92 4.75 17.55
C LYS A 159 3.68 3.38 18.18
N ARG A 160 4.04 3.21 19.47
CA ARG A 160 3.62 2.06 20.27
C ARG A 160 2.13 2.17 20.60
N VAL A 161 1.41 1.06 20.53
CA VAL A 161 0.00 0.97 20.93
C VAL A 161 -0.06 0.80 22.44
N ILE A 162 -0.91 1.60 23.09
CA ILE A 162 -1.27 1.40 24.50
C ILE A 162 -2.39 0.35 24.53
N VAL A 163 -2.13 -0.76 25.25
CA VAL A 163 -3.10 -1.84 25.45
C VAL A 163 -3.56 -1.78 26.90
N ASN A 164 -4.82 -1.44 27.09
CA ASN A 164 -5.50 -1.35 28.39
C ASN A 164 -6.36 -2.59 28.59
#